data_290babb7e79bf68ab041b7374a9dede8
#
_entry.id   290babb7e79bf68ab041b7374a9dede8
#
_cell.length_a   1.000
_cell.length_b   1.000
_cell.length_c   1.000
_cell.angle_alpha   90.00
_cell.angle_beta   90.00
_cell.angle_gamma   90.00
#
_symmetry.space_group_name_H-M   'P 1'
#
loop_
_entity.id
_entity.type
_entity.pdbx_description
1 polymer ?
#
loop_
_entity_poly.entity_id
_entity_poly.type
_entity_poly.pdbx_seq_one_letter_code
_entity_poly.pdbx_strand_id
1 'polypeptide(L)'
;MNWKIIGSTAAGVLLGGTMVVLSFCIGENMTVVVLNLAILALGFSVGWVIGILISPYDTEESKQFSLLTKAVGVFASGYLLGKIDKFVERLFDPDFVFNSIHWFRIIAFITTAIVAMLVTFIYRWYTTVEE
;
A
#
# COMPACT_ATOMS: atom_id res chain seq x y z
N MET A 1 -6.11 -8.85 -26.11
CA MET A 1 -6.13 -8.89 -24.62
C MET A 1 -4.73 -9.16 -24.11
N ASN A 2 -4.15 -8.21 -23.39
CA ASN A 2 -2.72 -8.23 -23.08
C ASN A 2 -2.43 -9.24 -21.94
N TRP A 3 -1.74 -10.36 -22.25
CA TRP A 3 -1.44 -11.44 -21.30
C TRP A 3 -0.71 -10.96 -20.03
N LYS A 4 0.06 -9.87 -20.14
CA LYS A 4 0.78 -9.27 -19.02
C LYS A 4 -0.15 -8.58 -18.01
N ILE A 5 -1.22 -7.93 -18.50
CA ILE A 5 -2.25 -7.31 -17.62
C ILE A 5 -3.00 -8.41 -16.85
N ILE A 6 -3.39 -9.47 -17.56
CA ILE A 6 -4.09 -10.59 -16.89
C ILE A 6 -3.21 -11.24 -15.83
N GLY A 7 -1.94 -11.50 -16.17
CA GLY A 7 -0.99 -12.11 -15.23
C GLY A 7 -0.74 -11.24 -14.00
N SER A 8 -0.53 -9.93 -14.16
CA SER A 8 -0.32 -9.02 -13.04
C SER A 8 -1.55 -8.87 -12.14
N THR A 9 -2.74 -8.77 -12.76
CA THR A 9 -4.00 -8.69 -12.01
C THR A 9 -4.28 -9.99 -11.25
N ALA A 10 -4.08 -11.14 -11.88
CA ALA A 10 -4.23 -12.44 -11.24
C ALA A 10 -3.27 -12.62 -10.05
N ALA A 11 -1.99 -12.24 -10.22
CA ALA A 11 -1.01 -12.27 -9.14
C ALA A 11 -1.40 -11.31 -8.00
N GLY A 12 -1.88 -10.11 -8.32
CA GLY A 12 -2.36 -9.14 -7.34
C GLY A 12 -3.55 -9.66 -6.54
N VAL A 13 -4.53 -10.27 -7.20
CA VAL A 13 -5.71 -10.88 -6.55
C VAL A 13 -5.30 -12.06 -5.66
N LEU A 14 -4.38 -12.91 -6.10
CA LEU A 14 -3.88 -14.03 -5.30
C LEU A 14 -3.15 -13.54 -4.04
N LEU A 15 -2.24 -12.59 -4.17
CA LEU A 15 -1.51 -12.03 -3.03
C LEU A 15 -2.43 -11.27 -2.07
N GLY A 16 -3.33 -10.44 -2.59
CA GLY A 16 -4.32 -9.74 -1.77
C GLY A 16 -5.26 -10.71 -1.05
N GLY A 17 -5.75 -11.73 -1.75
CA GLY A 17 -6.58 -12.78 -1.17
C GLY A 17 -5.86 -13.56 -0.07
N THR A 18 -4.59 -13.90 -0.27
CA THR A 18 -3.76 -14.54 0.77
C THR A 18 -3.64 -13.68 2.03
N MET A 19 -3.43 -12.37 1.89
CA MET A 19 -3.36 -11.46 3.04
C MET A 19 -4.69 -11.35 3.79
N VAL A 20 -5.81 -11.37 3.06
CA VAL A 20 -7.15 -11.41 3.68
C VAL A 20 -7.33 -12.70 4.48
N VAL A 21 -7.00 -13.85 3.91
CA VAL A 21 -7.08 -15.15 4.62
C VAL A 21 -6.20 -15.15 5.86
N LEU A 22 -4.95 -14.67 5.76
CA LEU A 22 -4.04 -14.56 6.90
C LEU A 22 -4.58 -13.63 7.99
N SER A 23 -5.30 -12.56 7.63
CA SER A 23 -5.97 -11.68 8.61
C SER A 23 -6.97 -12.43 9.48
N PHE A 24 -7.72 -13.38 8.90
CA PHE A 24 -8.63 -14.23 9.65
C PHE A 24 -7.90 -15.29 10.47
N CYS A 25 -6.81 -15.85 9.96
CA CYS A 25 -6.04 -16.88 10.68
C CYS A 25 -5.30 -16.33 11.90
N ILE A 26 -4.79 -15.09 11.81
CA ILE A 26 -4.01 -14.46 12.90
C ILE A 26 -4.90 -13.67 13.86
N GLY A 27 -6.12 -13.34 13.46
CA GLY A 27 -7.07 -12.59 14.28
C GLY A 27 -7.65 -13.42 15.41
N GLU A 28 -7.24 -13.16 16.64
CA GLU A 28 -7.77 -13.83 17.86
C GLU A 28 -9.23 -13.49 18.12
N ASN A 29 -9.69 -12.35 17.65
CA ASN A 29 -11.08 -11.89 17.78
C ASN A 29 -11.48 -10.99 16.60
N MET A 30 -12.79 -10.74 16.46
CA MET A 30 -13.34 -9.99 15.33
C MET A 30 -12.78 -8.56 15.24
N THR A 31 -12.48 -7.93 16.36
CA THR A 31 -11.90 -6.57 16.37
C THR A 31 -10.51 -6.56 15.74
N VAL A 32 -9.67 -7.56 16.05
CA VAL A 32 -8.33 -7.69 15.46
C VAL A 32 -8.42 -7.95 13.96
N VAL A 33 -9.35 -8.82 13.52
CA VAL A 33 -9.60 -9.08 12.10
C VAL A 33 -10.00 -7.80 11.36
N VAL A 34 -10.96 -7.04 11.88
CA VAL A 34 -11.41 -5.78 11.28
C VAL A 34 -10.27 -4.77 11.18
N LEU A 35 -9.45 -4.64 12.21
CA LEU A 35 -8.27 -3.76 12.17
C LEU A 35 -7.25 -4.20 11.14
N ASN A 36 -7.01 -5.50 11.01
CA ASN A 36 -6.10 -6.04 10.00
C ASN A 36 -6.63 -5.75 8.59
N LEU A 37 -7.94 -5.94 8.34
CA LEU A 37 -8.57 -5.62 7.06
C LEU A 37 -8.52 -4.11 6.76
N ALA A 38 -8.69 -3.25 7.76
CA ALA A 38 -8.57 -1.81 7.60
C ALA A 38 -7.13 -1.40 7.19
N ILE A 39 -6.11 -2.05 7.73
CA ILE A 39 -4.71 -1.83 7.35
C ILE A 39 -4.44 -2.29 5.92
N LEU A 40 -5.00 -3.43 5.50
CA LEU A 40 -4.92 -3.90 4.11
C LEU A 40 -5.57 -2.90 3.15
N ALA A 41 -6.76 -2.41 3.47
CA ALA A 41 -7.47 -1.40 2.67
C ALA A 41 -6.69 -0.09 2.58
N LEU A 42 -6.07 0.34 3.68
CA LEU A 42 -5.21 1.53 3.70
C LEU A 42 -3.97 1.33 2.82
N GLY A 43 -3.28 0.18 2.93
CA GLY A 43 -2.15 -0.17 2.08
C GLY A 43 -2.53 -0.17 0.60
N PHE A 44 -3.66 -0.79 0.26
CA PHE A 44 -4.18 -0.80 -1.11
C PHE A 44 -4.43 0.62 -1.63
N SER A 45 -5.07 1.48 -0.86
CA SER A 45 -5.38 2.87 -1.24
C SER A 45 -4.10 3.68 -1.49
N VAL A 46 -3.12 3.56 -0.62
CA VAL A 46 -1.81 4.23 -0.75
C VAL A 46 -1.09 3.73 -2.00
N GLY A 47 -1.01 2.42 -2.19
CA GLY A 47 -0.37 1.82 -3.36
C GLY A 47 -1.05 2.22 -4.67
N TRP A 48 -2.38 2.26 -4.70
CA TRP A 48 -3.15 2.69 -5.85
C TRP A 48 -2.84 4.15 -6.23
N VAL A 49 -2.85 5.07 -5.26
CA VAL A 49 -2.49 6.48 -5.49
C VAL A 49 -1.06 6.60 -6.01
N ILE A 50 -0.09 5.91 -5.40
CA ILE A 50 1.30 5.93 -5.86
C ILE A 50 1.40 5.38 -7.30
N GLY A 51 0.69 4.30 -7.62
CA GLY A 51 0.66 3.73 -8.96
C GLY A 51 0.17 4.71 -10.02
N ILE A 52 -0.85 5.51 -9.72
CA ILE A 52 -1.33 6.60 -10.58
C ILE A 52 -0.27 7.69 -10.74
N LEU A 53 0.37 8.10 -9.64
CA LEU A 53 1.38 9.17 -9.64
C LEU A 53 2.61 8.83 -10.50
N ILE A 54 3.00 7.56 -10.54
CA ILE A 54 4.16 7.08 -11.31
C ILE A 54 3.83 6.91 -12.80
N SER A 55 2.56 6.70 -13.14
CA SER A 55 2.12 6.44 -14.52
C SER A 55 0.97 7.39 -14.92
N PRO A 56 1.21 8.71 -15.08
CA PRO A 56 0.19 9.65 -15.55
C PRO A 56 -0.16 9.39 -17.02
N TYR A 57 -1.43 9.59 -17.41
CA TYR A 57 -1.86 9.44 -18.80
C TYR A 57 -1.41 10.60 -19.69
N ASP A 58 -1.40 11.83 -19.16
CA ASP A 58 -1.02 13.03 -19.89
C ASP A 58 -0.25 14.05 -19.03
N THR A 59 0.18 15.15 -19.69
CA THR A 59 0.95 16.22 -19.04
C THR A 59 0.14 17.05 -18.04
N GLU A 60 -1.16 17.20 -18.24
CA GLU A 60 -2.02 17.96 -17.32
C GLU A 60 -2.28 17.14 -16.05
N GLU A 61 -2.55 15.85 -16.18
CA GLU A 61 -2.64 14.94 -15.04
C GLU A 61 -1.35 14.93 -14.23
N SER A 62 -0.19 14.87 -14.90
CA SER A 62 1.13 14.93 -14.28
C SER A 62 1.35 16.20 -13.46
N LYS A 63 0.92 17.38 -13.96
CA LYS A 63 1.04 18.65 -13.24
C LYS A 63 0.16 18.68 -11.99
N GLN A 64 -1.10 18.26 -12.09
CA GLN A 64 -2.03 18.24 -10.96
C GLN A 64 -1.54 17.29 -9.86
N PHE A 65 -1.09 16.10 -10.23
CA PHE A 65 -0.53 15.13 -9.28
C PHE A 65 0.79 15.60 -8.67
N SER A 66 1.64 16.31 -9.42
CA SER A 66 2.88 16.91 -8.89
C SER A 66 2.59 17.90 -7.76
N LEU A 67 1.57 18.74 -7.90
CA LEU A 67 1.15 19.68 -6.86
C LEU A 67 0.61 18.95 -5.62
N LEU A 68 -0.25 17.94 -5.82
CA LEU A 68 -0.79 17.13 -4.74
C LEU A 68 0.33 16.39 -4.00
N THR A 69 1.25 15.75 -4.74
CA THR A 69 2.39 15.01 -4.17
C THR A 69 3.29 15.93 -3.35
N LYS A 70 3.56 17.15 -3.82
CA LYS A 70 4.33 18.14 -3.04
C LYS A 70 3.63 18.50 -1.75
N ALA A 71 2.32 18.79 -1.79
CA ALA A 71 1.56 19.15 -0.60
C ALA A 71 1.51 18.01 0.42
N VAL A 72 1.18 16.80 -0.04
CA VAL A 72 1.14 15.58 0.81
C VAL A 72 2.54 15.24 1.33
N GLY A 73 3.58 15.36 0.50
CA GLY A 73 4.96 15.10 0.88
C GLY A 73 5.45 16.03 1.98
N VAL A 74 5.18 17.34 1.88
CA VAL A 74 5.53 18.32 2.92
C VAL A 74 4.78 18.03 4.23
N PHE A 75 3.47 17.74 4.15
CA PHE A 75 2.68 17.40 5.32
C PHE A 75 3.17 16.10 5.97
N ALA A 76 3.37 15.03 5.18
CA ALA A 76 3.82 13.73 5.68
C ALA A 76 5.22 13.81 6.29
N SER A 77 6.17 14.51 5.64
CA SER A 77 7.52 14.69 6.18
C SER A 77 7.52 15.48 7.49
N GLY A 78 6.76 16.56 7.57
CA GLY A 78 6.63 17.33 8.81
C GLY A 78 6.02 16.52 9.95
N TYR A 79 4.98 15.73 9.65
CA TYR A 79 4.37 14.83 10.64
C TYR A 79 5.32 13.71 11.09
N LEU A 80 6.01 13.07 10.15
CA LEU A 80 6.97 12.01 10.43
C LEU A 80 8.15 12.53 11.26
N LEU A 81 8.72 13.69 10.91
CA LEU A 81 9.80 14.31 11.68
C LEU A 81 9.36 14.63 13.12
N GLY A 82 8.12 15.07 13.33
CA GLY A 82 7.59 15.33 14.67
C GLY A 82 7.27 14.07 15.48
N LYS A 83 7.26 12.88 14.86
CA LYS A 83 6.91 11.61 15.52
C LYS A 83 8.04 10.57 15.52
N ILE A 84 9.16 10.87 14.84
CA ILE A 84 10.24 9.90 14.61
C ILE A 84 10.82 9.38 15.92
N ASP A 85 11.00 10.23 16.93
CA ASP A 85 11.58 9.85 18.22
C ASP A 85 10.71 8.77 18.91
N LYS A 86 9.39 9.01 18.95
CA LYS A 86 8.44 8.05 19.54
C LYS A 86 8.31 6.77 18.72
N PHE A 87 8.48 6.86 17.41
CA PHE A 87 8.44 5.68 16.54
C PHE A 87 9.69 4.82 16.74
N VAL A 88 10.87 5.46 16.80
CA VAL A 88 12.15 4.78 17.05
C VAL A 88 12.15 4.14 18.43
N GLU A 89 11.70 4.85 19.48
CA GLU A 89 11.57 4.31 20.83
C GLU A 89 10.70 3.04 20.87
N ARG A 90 9.56 3.03 20.16
CA ARG A 90 8.70 1.85 20.07
C ARG A 90 9.31 0.69 19.30
N LEU A 91 10.13 0.95 18.28
CA LEU A 91 10.80 -0.11 17.53
C LEU A 91 11.81 -0.90 18.38
N PHE A 92 12.35 -0.28 19.44
CA PHE A 92 13.26 -0.93 20.40
C PHE A 92 12.54 -1.48 21.63
N ASP A 93 11.23 -1.32 21.74
CA ASP A 93 10.42 -1.91 22.79
C ASP A 93 10.32 -3.43 22.60
N PRO A 94 10.79 -4.26 23.55
CA PRO A 94 10.74 -5.72 23.44
C PRO A 94 9.32 -6.24 23.21
N ASP A 95 8.30 -5.65 23.85
CA ASP A 95 6.91 -6.05 23.69
C ASP A 95 6.38 -5.80 22.27
N PHE A 96 6.89 -4.76 21.59
CA PHE A 96 6.58 -4.50 20.19
C PHE A 96 7.31 -5.47 19.27
N VAL A 97 8.61 -5.71 19.51
CA VAL A 97 9.47 -6.57 18.65
C VAL A 97 8.99 -8.02 18.66
N PHE A 98 8.54 -8.54 19.80
CA PHE A 98 8.10 -9.93 19.92
C PHE A 98 6.60 -10.14 19.61
N ASN A 99 5.85 -9.09 19.28
CA ASN A 99 4.43 -9.20 18.96
C ASN A 99 4.22 -9.49 17.46
N SER A 100 3.84 -10.74 17.15
CA SER A 100 3.59 -11.21 15.78
C SER A 100 2.49 -10.43 15.05
N ILE A 101 1.49 -9.90 15.75
CA ILE A 101 0.39 -9.12 15.16
C ILE A 101 0.90 -7.77 14.62
N HIS A 102 1.83 -7.11 15.32
CA HIS A 102 2.41 -5.85 14.83
C HIS A 102 3.23 -6.06 13.57
N TRP A 103 4.06 -7.09 13.53
CA TRP A 103 4.82 -7.43 12.32
C TRP A 103 3.93 -7.82 11.15
N PHE A 104 2.89 -8.61 11.41
CA PHE A 104 1.92 -8.94 10.37
C PHE A 104 1.31 -7.67 9.76
N ARG A 105 0.89 -6.70 10.58
CA ARG A 105 0.28 -5.45 10.10
C ARG A 105 1.24 -4.62 9.25
N ILE A 106 2.50 -4.52 9.63
CA ILE A 106 3.52 -3.80 8.87
C ILE A 106 3.75 -4.48 7.52
N ILE A 107 3.98 -5.80 7.53
CA ILE A 107 4.21 -6.58 6.31
C ILE A 107 2.97 -6.53 5.41
N ALA A 108 1.79 -6.70 5.96
CA ALA A 108 0.53 -6.68 5.24
C ALA A 108 0.28 -5.33 4.55
N PHE A 109 0.51 -4.22 5.25
CA PHE A 109 0.42 -2.86 4.69
C PHE A 109 1.39 -2.68 3.52
N ILE A 110 2.69 -2.99 3.72
CA ILE A 110 3.73 -2.82 2.70
C ILE A 110 3.44 -3.70 1.48
N THR A 111 3.11 -4.98 1.70
CA THR A 111 2.82 -5.93 0.62
C THR A 111 1.62 -5.46 -0.21
N THR A 112 0.53 -5.07 0.45
CA THR A 112 -0.68 -4.62 -0.24
C THR A 112 -0.45 -3.32 -1.01
N ALA A 113 0.33 -2.39 -0.45
CA ALA A 113 0.69 -1.14 -1.12
C ALA A 113 1.55 -1.40 -2.37
N ILE A 114 2.58 -2.27 -2.28
CA ILE A 114 3.43 -2.62 -3.41
C ILE A 114 2.61 -3.32 -4.51
N VAL A 115 1.77 -4.28 -4.15
CA VAL A 115 0.93 -5.01 -5.11
C VAL A 115 -0.03 -4.06 -5.83
N ALA A 116 -0.73 -3.20 -5.10
CA ALA A 116 -1.65 -2.23 -5.68
C ALA A 116 -0.92 -1.24 -6.61
N MET A 117 0.25 -0.74 -6.20
CA MET A 117 1.09 0.14 -7.01
C MET A 117 1.50 -0.54 -8.33
N LEU A 118 2.01 -1.76 -8.27
CA LEU A 118 2.48 -2.50 -9.45
C LEU A 118 1.32 -2.83 -10.40
N VAL A 119 0.19 -3.30 -9.90
CA VAL A 119 -0.99 -3.61 -10.73
C VAL A 119 -1.48 -2.35 -11.43
N THR A 120 -1.59 -1.23 -10.71
CA THR A 120 -2.02 0.05 -11.28
C THR A 120 -1.04 0.56 -12.33
N PHE A 121 0.25 0.51 -12.04
CA PHE A 121 1.32 0.91 -12.98
C PHE A 121 1.26 0.08 -14.26
N ILE A 122 1.22 -1.24 -14.16
CA ILE A 122 1.18 -2.15 -15.32
C ILE A 122 -0.08 -1.91 -16.13
N TYR A 123 -1.24 -1.79 -15.47
CA TYR A 123 -2.50 -1.54 -16.16
C TYR A 123 -2.45 -0.24 -16.98
N ARG A 124 -2.04 0.86 -16.38
CA ARG A 124 -1.95 2.17 -17.04
C ARG A 124 -0.90 2.19 -18.16
N TRP A 125 0.27 1.60 -17.92
CA TRP A 125 1.35 1.53 -18.90
C TRP A 125 0.92 0.83 -20.19
N TYR A 126 0.27 -0.32 -20.07
CA TYR A 126 -0.15 -1.10 -21.23
C TYR A 126 -1.40 -0.56 -21.93
N THR A 127 -2.24 0.20 -21.26
CA THR A 127 -3.39 0.87 -21.91
C THR A 127 -2.96 2.11 -22.69
N THR A 128 -1.90 2.81 -22.27
CA THR A 128 -1.39 4.01 -22.99
C THR A 128 -0.57 3.67 -24.25
N VAL A 129 0.03 2.47 -24.32
CA VAL A 129 0.87 2.07 -25.47
C VAL A 129 0.05 1.53 -26.64
N GLU A 130 -1.22 1.21 -26.45
CA GLU A 130 -2.12 0.68 -27.51
C GLU A 130 -2.87 1.79 -28.30
N GLU A 131 -2.74 3.08 -27.94
CA GLU A 131 -3.21 4.24 -28.70
C GLU A 131 -2.08 4.87 -29.54
#